data_005b52cfba7a19b50283b68567547bbe
#
_entry.id   005b52cfba7a19b50283b68567547bbe
#
_cell.length_a   1.000
_cell.length_b   1.000
_cell.length_c   1.000
_cell.angle_alpha   90.00
_cell.angle_beta   90.00
_cell.angle_gamma   90.00
#
_symmetry.space_group_name_H-M   'P 1'
#
loop_
_entity.id
_entity.type
_entity.pdbx_description
1 polymer ?
#
loop_
_entity_poly.entity_id
_entity_poly.type
_entity_poly.pdbx_seq_one_letter_code
_entity_poly.pdbx_strand_id
1 'polypeptide(L)'
;LLARAICQEPEVIILDEPTSFLDIRHKLELLAILRRMAKEKGITVIMSLHEIDLAEKISDKIICVSGETIFAYGTPEMIFKEETIRSLYHIDNGYFDPVFGSIELPRPEGKPQVFVLSAGGSGIEVYRRLQKENIPFIAGILYPGDIDYQLARVLAMEVITEKPYCRMTEETYAWAAERMQTCEKVIFAGAEAGDMNQALFRLKEDAEKAGKLIEYQTS
;
A
#
# COMPACT_ATOMS: atom_id res chain seq x y z
N LEU A 1 2.42 19.85 -29.32
CA LEU A 1 1.56 20.90 -28.72
C LEU A 1 2.30 21.63 -27.59
N LEU A 2 2.80 20.93 -26.56
CA LEU A 2 3.45 21.53 -25.38
C LEU A 2 4.67 22.42 -25.77
N ALA A 3 5.56 21.94 -26.65
CA ALA A 3 6.72 22.73 -27.08
C ALA A 3 6.31 24.10 -27.70
N ARG A 4 5.21 24.15 -28.42
CA ARG A 4 4.69 25.40 -28.98
C ARG A 4 4.16 26.34 -27.89
N ALA A 5 3.49 25.81 -26.86
CA ALA A 5 3.04 26.60 -25.73
C ALA A 5 4.21 27.17 -24.94
N ILE A 6 5.26 26.37 -24.73
CA ILE A 6 6.48 26.79 -24.04
C ILE A 6 7.22 27.91 -24.76
N CYS A 7 7.28 27.86 -26.09
CA CYS A 7 7.93 28.92 -26.92
C CYS A 7 7.25 30.29 -26.83
N GLN A 8 6.03 30.37 -26.30
CA GLN A 8 5.31 31.63 -26.09
C GLN A 8 5.66 32.28 -24.73
N GLU A 9 6.54 31.65 -23.93
CA GLU A 9 6.93 32.11 -22.60
C GLU A 9 5.74 32.49 -21.70
N PRO A 10 4.75 31.60 -21.54
CA PRO A 10 3.54 31.88 -20.79
C PRO A 10 3.81 31.99 -19.29
N GLU A 11 3.04 32.75 -18.55
CA GLU A 11 3.02 32.77 -17.10
C GLU A 11 2.25 31.58 -16.52
N VAL A 12 1.24 31.10 -17.26
CA VAL A 12 0.37 29.98 -16.86
C VAL A 12 0.24 28.97 -18.00
N ILE A 13 0.38 27.70 -17.71
CA ILE A 13 0.12 26.58 -18.63
C ILE A 13 -1.01 25.74 -18.05
N ILE A 14 -2.05 25.51 -18.84
CA ILE A 14 -3.17 24.64 -18.48
C ILE A 14 -3.13 23.41 -19.39
N LEU A 15 -3.12 22.23 -18.81
CA LEU A 15 -3.04 20.95 -19.51
C LEU A 15 -4.18 20.04 -19.03
N ASP A 16 -4.89 19.50 -20.00
CA ASP A 16 -5.93 18.52 -19.73
C ASP A 16 -5.39 17.12 -20.04
N GLU A 17 -5.34 16.27 -19.01
CA GLU A 17 -4.83 14.89 -19.07
C GLU A 17 -3.52 14.73 -19.87
N PRO A 18 -2.46 15.48 -19.57
CA PRO A 18 -1.27 15.50 -20.42
C PRO A 18 -0.49 14.18 -20.40
N THR A 19 -0.78 13.28 -19.45
CA THR A 19 -0.15 11.97 -19.30
C THR A 19 -0.94 10.85 -19.96
N SER A 20 -2.20 11.07 -20.34
CA SER A 20 -3.02 10.08 -21.02
C SER A 20 -2.36 9.71 -22.37
N PHE A 21 -2.36 8.42 -22.69
CA PHE A 21 -1.73 7.87 -23.92
C PHE A 21 -0.20 7.91 -23.98
N LEU A 22 0.49 8.31 -22.91
CA LEU A 22 1.94 8.21 -22.82
C LEU A 22 2.34 6.93 -22.10
N ASP A 23 3.42 6.31 -22.56
CA ASP A 23 4.08 5.27 -21.77
C ASP A 23 4.77 5.86 -20.53
N ILE A 24 5.18 5.01 -19.62
CA ILE A 24 5.75 5.41 -18.33
C ILE A 24 6.97 6.33 -18.47
N ARG A 25 7.82 6.06 -19.45
CA ARG A 25 9.03 6.85 -19.71
C ARG A 25 8.67 8.27 -20.12
N HIS A 26 7.78 8.42 -21.10
CA HIS A 26 7.37 9.72 -21.61
C HIS A 26 6.53 10.51 -20.59
N LYS A 27 5.74 9.83 -19.75
CA LYS A 27 5.06 10.46 -18.60
C LYS A 27 6.08 11.11 -17.66
N LEU A 28 7.10 10.36 -17.24
CA LEU A 28 8.11 10.87 -16.33
C LEU A 28 8.93 12.02 -16.95
N GLU A 29 9.30 11.91 -18.23
CA GLU A 29 10.00 12.98 -18.95
C GLU A 29 9.15 14.26 -19.03
N LEU A 30 7.86 14.16 -19.37
CA LEU A 30 6.94 15.27 -19.42
C LEU A 30 6.79 15.97 -18.06
N LEU A 31 6.53 15.20 -17.02
CA LEU A 31 6.35 15.72 -15.66
C LEU A 31 7.63 16.39 -15.14
N ALA A 32 8.80 15.83 -15.44
CA ALA A 32 10.09 16.44 -15.09
C ALA A 32 10.30 17.79 -15.79
N ILE A 33 9.92 17.90 -17.07
CA ILE A 33 9.99 19.17 -17.81
C ILE A 33 9.06 20.19 -17.18
N LEU A 34 7.80 19.85 -16.92
CA LEU A 34 6.81 20.76 -16.33
C LEU A 34 7.24 21.23 -14.94
N ARG A 35 7.74 20.31 -14.09
CA ARG A 35 8.25 20.65 -12.76
C ARG A 35 9.45 21.61 -12.82
N ARG A 36 10.39 21.36 -13.73
CA ARG A 36 11.52 22.25 -13.95
C ARG A 36 11.08 23.65 -14.40
N MET A 37 10.12 23.73 -15.31
CA MET A 37 9.58 25.01 -15.77
C MET A 37 8.91 25.79 -14.63
N ALA A 38 8.13 25.11 -13.79
CA ALA A 38 7.50 25.73 -12.63
C ALA A 38 8.55 26.27 -11.64
N LYS A 39 9.60 25.49 -11.35
CA LYS A 39 10.60 25.86 -10.33
C LYS A 39 11.65 26.86 -10.83
N GLU A 40 12.14 26.72 -12.05
CA GLU A 40 13.22 27.56 -12.58
C GLU A 40 12.72 28.83 -13.28
N LYS A 41 11.55 28.75 -13.94
CA LYS A 41 10.99 29.89 -14.71
C LYS A 41 9.81 30.56 -14.02
N GLY A 42 9.37 30.06 -12.87
CA GLY A 42 8.22 30.61 -12.14
C GLY A 42 6.87 30.46 -12.84
N ILE A 43 6.77 29.56 -13.82
CA ILE A 43 5.53 29.31 -14.56
C ILE A 43 4.54 28.55 -13.69
N THR A 44 3.31 28.99 -13.64
CA THR A 44 2.23 28.23 -13.00
C THR A 44 1.73 27.14 -13.95
N VAL A 45 1.81 25.88 -13.52
CA VAL A 45 1.30 24.73 -14.28
C VAL A 45 0.05 24.20 -13.60
N ILE A 46 -1.05 24.18 -14.30
CA ILE A 46 -2.33 23.57 -13.88
C ILE A 46 -2.59 22.40 -14.81
N MET A 47 -2.79 21.20 -14.25
CA MET A 47 -3.05 20.02 -15.07
C MET A 47 -4.05 19.08 -14.39
N SER A 48 -4.91 18.45 -15.20
CA SER A 48 -5.71 17.33 -14.74
C SER A 48 -4.90 16.04 -14.80
N LEU A 49 -5.01 15.20 -13.78
CA LEU A 49 -4.36 13.90 -13.72
C LEU A 49 -5.33 12.87 -13.15
N HIS A 50 -5.32 11.66 -13.73
CA HIS A 50 -6.06 10.52 -13.20
C HIS A 50 -5.18 9.61 -12.33
N GLU A 51 -3.87 9.67 -12.53
CA GLU A 51 -2.92 8.89 -11.75
C GLU A 51 -2.65 9.55 -10.39
N ILE A 52 -3.27 8.99 -9.36
CA ILE A 52 -3.19 9.49 -7.97
C ILE A 52 -1.75 9.60 -7.49
N ASP A 53 -0.95 8.54 -7.74
CA ASP A 53 0.46 8.45 -7.34
C ASP A 53 1.35 9.48 -8.03
N LEU A 54 1.06 9.83 -9.29
CA LEU A 54 1.77 10.89 -10.00
C LEU A 54 1.34 12.27 -9.49
N ALA A 55 0.04 12.46 -9.26
CA ALA A 55 -0.47 13.71 -8.72
C ALA A 55 0.14 14.03 -7.35
N GLU A 56 0.26 13.04 -6.48
CA GLU A 56 0.91 13.18 -5.16
C GLU A 56 2.36 13.64 -5.28
N LYS A 57 3.14 13.02 -6.19
CA LYS A 57 4.58 13.22 -6.31
C LYS A 57 4.97 14.50 -7.03
N ILE A 58 4.14 15.00 -7.93
CA ILE A 58 4.49 16.14 -8.80
C ILE A 58 3.94 17.47 -8.33
N SER A 59 2.82 17.49 -7.62
CA SER A 59 2.07 18.70 -7.34
C SER A 59 2.53 19.43 -6.08
N ASP A 60 2.54 20.75 -6.12
CA ASP A 60 2.68 21.59 -4.92
C ASP A 60 1.31 21.81 -4.24
N LYS A 61 0.22 21.77 -5.04
CA LYS A 61 -1.16 21.87 -4.58
C LYS A 61 -2.07 20.97 -5.40
N ILE A 62 -3.10 20.44 -4.75
CA ILE A 62 -4.11 19.58 -5.34
C ILE A 62 -5.47 20.25 -5.23
N ILE A 63 -6.22 20.20 -6.32
CA ILE A 63 -7.64 20.56 -6.38
C ILE A 63 -8.42 19.29 -6.70
N CYS A 64 -9.20 18.79 -5.76
CA CYS A 64 -10.08 17.66 -6.01
C CYS A 64 -11.44 18.17 -6.51
N VAL A 65 -11.85 17.69 -7.66
CA VAL A 65 -13.14 18.04 -8.25
C VAL A 65 -14.05 16.81 -8.21
N SER A 66 -15.28 17.01 -7.73
CA SER A 66 -16.31 15.98 -7.74
C SER A 66 -17.59 16.60 -8.33
N GLY A 67 -18.04 16.07 -9.47
CA GLY A 67 -19.10 16.70 -10.27
C GLY A 67 -18.70 18.11 -10.70
N GLU A 68 -19.52 19.09 -10.36
CA GLU A 68 -19.31 20.50 -10.73
C GLU A 68 -18.70 21.36 -9.60
N THR A 69 -18.21 20.72 -8.52
CA THR A 69 -17.75 21.42 -7.32
C THR A 69 -16.33 21.05 -6.93
N ILE A 70 -15.63 21.98 -6.29
CA ILE A 70 -14.36 21.69 -5.64
C ILE A 70 -14.68 20.98 -4.32
N PHE A 71 -14.32 19.70 -4.26
CA PHE A 71 -14.50 18.83 -3.08
C PHE A 71 -13.44 19.11 -2.01
N ALA A 72 -12.18 19.28 -2.41
CA ALA A 72 -11.08 19.57 -1.51
C ALA A 72 -9.96 20.35 -2.22
N TYR A 73 -9.19 21.11 -1.43
CA TYR A 73 -8.02 21.86 -1.90
C TYR A 73 -6.94 21.86 -0.82
N GLY A 74 -5.71 21.58 -1.18
CA GLY A 74 -4.61 21.57 -0.23
C GLY A 74 -3.27 21.11 -0.80
N THR A 75 -2.31 20.84 0.08
CA THR A 75 -1.07 20.15 -0.30
C THR A 75 -1.32 18.66 -0.47
N PRO A 76 -0.43 17.93 -1.18
CA PRO A 76 -0.56 16.47 -1.30
C PRO A 76 -0.78 15.78 0.04
N GLU A 77 -0.01 16.13 1.08
CA GLU A 77 -0.07 15.51 2.42
C GLU A 77 -1.43 15.77 3.12
N MET A 78 -2.13 16.82 2.76
CA MET A 78 -3.48 17.12 3.27
C MET A 78 -4.56 16.32 2.56
N ILE A 79 -4.36 16.08 1.27
CA ILE A 79 -5.35 15.48 0.37
C ILE A 79 -5.24 13.96 0.33
N PHE A 80 -4.03 13.40 0.22
CA PHE A 80 -3.81 11.95 0.06
C PHE A 80 -3.94 11.20 1.39
N LYS A 81 -5.12 11.32 2.00
CA LYS A 81 -5.57 10.54 3.14
C LYS A 81 -6.61 9.53 2.68
N GLU A 82 -6.63 8.38 3.32
CA GLU A 82 -7.59 7.31 3.02
C GLU A 82 -9.03 7.82 2.89
N GLU A 83 -9.48 8.58 3.89
CA GLU A 83 -10.86 9.09 3.94
C GLU A 83 -11.18 10.04 2.78
N THR A 84 -10.24 10.92 2.42
CA THR A 84 -10.41 11.89 1.33
C THR A 84 -10.48 11.18 -0.01
N ILE A 85 -9.55 10.26 -0.28
CA ILE A 85 -9.51 9.51 -1.53
C ILE A 85 -10.72 8.58 -1.65
N ARG A 86 -11.09 7.90 -0.57
CA ARG A 86 -12.28 7.05 -0.54
C ARG A 86 -13.54 7.84 -0.88
N SER A 87 -13.70 9.03 -0.29
CA SER A 87 -14.86 9.89 -0.55
C SER A 87 -14.86 10.45 -1.95
N LEU A 88 -13.70 10.89 -2.47
CA LEU A 88 -13.55 11.48 -3.80
C LEU A 88 -13.91 10.50 -4.92
N TYR A 89 -13.45 9.25 -4.80
CA TYR A 89 -13.66 8.21 -5.81
C TYR A 89 -14.85 7.29 -5.52
N HIS A 90 -15.61 7.55 -4.44
CA HIS A 90 -16.74 6.71 -4.01
C HIS A 90 -16.34 5.23 -3.89
N ILE A 91 -15.19 4.98 -3.25
CA ILE A 91 -14.67 3.62 -3.11
C ILE A 91 -15.47 2.88 -2.03
N ASP A 92 -16.47 2.11 -2.47
CA ASP A 92 -17.26 1.26 -1.58
C ASP A 92 -16.56 -0.08 -1.33
N ASN A 93 -15.84 -0.59 -2.33
CA ASN A 93 -15.12 -1.85 -2.29
C ASN A 93 -13.64 -1.63 -2.63
N GLY A 94 -12.78 -1.85 -1.66
CA GLY A 94 -11.34 -1.62 -1.81
C GLY A 94 -10.79 -0.62 -0.79
N TYR A 95 -9.51 -0.39 -0.87
CA TYR A 95 -8.77 0.44 0.06
C TYR A 95 -7.70 1.24 -0.67
N PHE A 96 -7.54 2.50 -0.32
CA PHE A 96 -6.38 3.28 -0.75
C PHE A 96 -5.32 3.24 0.36
N ASP A 97 -4.17 2.68 0.05
CA ASP A 97 -3.04 2.65 0.98
C ASP A 97 -2.16 3.89 0.77
N PRO A 98 -2.15 4.84 1.72
CA PRO A 98 -1.34 6.05 1.60
C PRO A 98 0.16 5.77 1.74
N VAL A 99 0.58 4.64 2.31
CA VAL A 99 2.00 4.28 2.45
C VAL A 99 2.57 3.78 1.13
N PHE A 100 1.79 2.96 0.41
CA PHE A 100 2.18 2.46 -0.91
C PHE A 100 1.71 3.36 -2.05
N GLY A 101 0.79 4.31 -1.79
CA GLY A 101 0.16 5.14 -2.83
C GLY A 101 -0.64 4.30 -3.84
N SER A 102 -1.15 3.15 -3.42
CA SER A 102 -1.83 2.19 -4.28
C SER A 102 -3.25 1.89 -3.82
N ILE A 103 -4.08 1.46 -4.78
CA ILE A 103 -5.40 0.93 -4.48
C ILE A 103 -5.26 -0.58 -4.30
N GLU A 104 -5.73 -1.07 -3.16
CA GLU A 104 -5.81 -2.49 -2.88
C GLU A 104 -7.26 -2.98 -3.06
N LEU A 105 -7.41 -4.17 -3.63
CA LEU A 105 -8.71 -4.80 -3.80
C LEU A 105 -9.27 -5.26 -2.45
N PRO A 106 -10.58 -5.53 -2.35
CA PRO A 106 -11.19 -6.00 -1.11
C PRO A 106 -10.49 -7.24 -0.55
N ARG A 107 -10.43 -7.32 0.77
CA ARG A 107 -9.93 -8.52 1.44
C ARG A 107 -10.86 -9.71 1.18
N PRO A 108 -10.30 -10.94 1.13
CA PRO A 108 -11.11 -12.15 1.03
C PRO A 108 -12.09 -12.26 2.20
N GLU A 109 -13.28 -12.78 1.95
CA GLU A 109 -14.30 -12.98 2.99
C GLU A 109 -14.35 -14.44 3.43
N GLY A 110 -14.77 -14.69 4.67
CA GLY A 110 -14.98 -16.03 5.21
C GLY A 110 -14.11 -16.35 6.41
N LYS A 111 -14.08 -17.63 6.78
CA LYS A 111 -13.22 -18.10 7.88
C LYS A 111 -11.77 -18.16 7.40
N PRO A 112 -10.81 -17.68 8.21
CA PRO A 112 -9.40 -17.82 7.86
C PRO A 112 -8.98 -19.26 7.64
N GLN A 113 -8.35 -19.51 6.51
CA GLN A 113 -7.83 -20.82 6.11
C GLN A 113 -6.33 -20.92 6.28
N VAL A 114 -5.64 -19.79 6.16
CA VAL A 114 -4.19 -19.71 6.17
C VAL A 114 -3.72 -18.77 7.28
N PHE A 115 -2.67 -19.18 7.99
CA PHE A 115 -1.92 -18.32 8.88
C PHE A 115 -0.60 -17.95 8.22
N VAL A 116 -0.26 -16.66 8.13
CA VAL A 116 0.96 -16.20 7.48
C VAL A 116 1.93 -15.66 8.52
N LEU A 117 3.13 -16.24 8.55
CA LEU A 117 4.27 -15.81 9.34
C LEU A 117 5.23 -15.05 8.42
N SER A 118 5.44 -13.75 8.68
CA SER A 118 6.27 -12.88 7.88
C SER A 118 6.86 -11.74 8.70
N ALA A 119 7.88 -11.10 8.18
CA ALA A 119 8.43 -9.84 8.70
C ALA A 119 9.29 -9.14 7.63
N GLY A 120 9.42 -7.80 7.76
CA GLY A 120 10.35 -7.03 6.94
C GLY A 120 10.00 -6.98 5.45
N GLY A 121 8.73 -7.11 5.09
CA GLY A 121 8.26 -7.05 3.70
C GLY A 121 8.13 -8.41 3.02
N SER A 122 8.52 -9.51 3.67
CA SER A 122 8.44 -10.86 3.09
C SER A 122 7.01 -11.34 2.85
N GLY A 123 6.04 -10.79 3.58
CA GLY A 123 4.62 -11.16 3.48
C GLY A 123 3.88 -10.55 2.30
N ILE A 124 4.37 -9.44 1.73
CA ILE A 124 3.64 -8.64 0.73
C ILE A 124 3.16 -9.48 -0.45
N GLU A 125 4.05 -10.28 -1.03
CA GLU A 125 3.72 -11.14 -2.18
C GLU A 125 2.70 -12.21 -1.81
N VAL A 126 2.87 -12.84 -0.63
CA VAL A 126 1.97 -13.86 -0.11
C VAL A 126 0.57 -13.29 0.13
N TYR A 127 0.46 -12.12 0.76
CA TYR A 127 -0.82 -11.48 1.04
C TYR A 127 -1.60 -11.15 -0.23
N ARG A 128 -0.92 -10.57 -1.24
CA ARG A 128 -1.54 -10.25 -2.53
C ARG A 128 -1.95 -11.51 -3.30
N ARG A 129 -1.15 -12.58 -3.19
CA ARG A 129 -1.51 -13.87 -3.78
C ARG A 129 -2.75 -14.46 -3.12
N LEU A 130 -2.80 -14.51 -1.78
CA LEU A 130 -3.96 -15.01 -1.06
C LEU A 130 -5.21 -14.18 -1.36
N GLN A 131 -5.06 -12.86 -1.42
CA GLN A 131 -6.15 -11.96 -1.81
C GLN A 131 -6.62 -12.25 -3.24
N LYS A 132 -5.72 -12.41 -4.21
CA LYS A 132 -6.04 -12.73 -5.61
C LYS A 132 -6.74 -14.09 -5.75
N GLU A 133 -6.36 -15.06 -4.93
CA GLU A 133 -6.95 -16.39 -4.88
C GLU A 133 -8.24 -16.44 -4.02
N ASN A 134 -8.66 -15.31 -3.44
CA ASN A 134 -9.79 -15.17 -2.52
C ASN A 134 -9.70 -16.12 -1.32
N ILE A 135 -8.52 -16.28 -0.76
CA ILE A 135 -8.24 -17.14 0.41
C ILE A 135 -8.12 -16.25 1.65
N PRO A 136 -9.08 -16.31 2.60
CA PRO A 136 -9.02 -15.54 3.84
C PRO A 136 -7.89 -16.05 4.75
N PHE A 137 -7.14 -15.10 5.34
CA PHE A 137 -5.96 -15.41 6.11
C PHE A 137 -5.81 -14.55 7.37
N ILE A 138 -5.01 -15.03 8.31
CA ILE A 138 -4.52 -14.29 9.48
C ILE A 138 -3.04 -14.02 9.26
N ALA A 139 -2.59 -12.82 9.61
CA ALA A 139 -1.17 -12.47 9.60
C ALA A 139 -0.66 -12.21 11.02
N GLY A 140 0.51 -12.66 11.33
CA GLY A 140 1.13 -12.38 12.64
C GLY A 140 2.35 -13.25 12.94
N ILE A 141 3.13 -12.89 13.94
CA ILE A 141 3.01 -11.69 14.80
C ILE A 141 3.75 -10.55 14.11
N LEU A 142 3.09 -9.42 13.93
CA LEU A 142 3.66 -8.25 13.24
C LEU A 142 3.84 -7.07 14.21
N TYR A 143 4.79 -6.21 13.91
CA TYR A 143 4.89 -4.90 14.58
C TYR A 143 4.15 -3.85 13.75
N PRO A 144 3.42 -2.90 14.39
CA PRO A 144 2.73 -1.82 13.67
C PRO A 144 3.62 -0.95 12.76
N GLY A 145 4.93 -0.92 13.03
CA GLY A 145 5.93 -0.22 12.20
C GLY A 145 6.49 -1.07 11.05
N ASP A 146 6.14 -2.36 10.96
CA ASP A 146 6.59 -3.23 9.88
C ASP A 146 5.81 -2.93 8.60
N ILE A 147 6.49 -3.00 7.46
CA ILE A 147 5.86 -2.81 6.15
C ILE A 147 4.82 -3.90 5.87
N ASP A 148 5.03 -5.12 6.33
CA ASP A 148 4.06 -6.20 6.23
C ASP A 148 2.75 -5.87 6.96
N TYR A 149 2.84 -5.19 8.12
CA TYR A 149 1.66 -4.77 8.87
C TYR A 149 0.79 -3.81 8.06
N GLN A 150 1.40 -2.88 7.31
CA GLN A 150 0.64 -1.88 6.53
C GLN A 150 -0.28 -2.55 5.51
N LEU A 151 0.17 -3.62 4.87
CA LEU A 151 -0.64 -4.36 3.92
C LEU A 151 -1.56 -5.39 4.60
N ALA A 152 -1.06 -6.10 5.61
CA ALA A 152 -1.83 -7.11 6.34
C ALA A 152 -3.11 -6.52 6.97
N ARG A 153 -3.04 -5.32 7.57
CA ARG A 153 -4.22 -4.66 8.19
C ARG A 153 -5.37 -4.42 7.21
N VAL A 154 -5.07 -4.38 5.91
CA VAL A 154 -6.05 -4.17 4.84
C VAL A 154 -6.56 -5.50 4.28
N LEU A 155 -5.65 -6.43 4.02
CA LEU A 155 -5.95 -7.67 3.29
C LEU A 155 -6.26 -8.86 4.18
N ALA A 156 -5.71 -8.92 5.40
CA ALA A 156 -5.97 -10.03 6.32
C ALA A 156 -7.32 -9.89 7.03
N MET A 157 -7.91 -11.01 7.40
CA MET A 157 -9.11 -11.07 8.25
C MET A 157 -8.80 -10.65 9.68
N GLU A 158 -7.60 -10.95 10.15
CA GLU A 158 -7.11 -10.63 11.47
C GLU A 158 -5.60 -10.44 11.41
N VAL A 159 -5.08 -9.48 12.16
CA VAL A 159 -3.65 -9.25 12.31
C VAL A 159 -3.28 -9.31 13.78
N ILE A 160 -2.39 -10.21 14.12
CA ILE A 160 -1.86 -10.32 15.48
C ILE A 160 -0.62 -9.46 15.57
N THR A 161 -0.62 -8.54 16.53
CA THR A 161 0.46 -7.55 16.67
C THR A 161 1.10 -7.59 18.04
N GLU A 162 2.37 -7.24 18.06
CA GLU A 162 3.11 -6.94 19.30
C GLU A 162 3.38 -5.44 19.41
N LYS A 163 3.63 -4.98 20.63
CA LYS A 163 3.99 -3.57 20.88
C LYS A 163 5.30 -3.22 20.20
N PRO A 164 5.39 -2.05 19.53
CA PRO A 164 6.61 -1.60 18.87
C PRO A 164 7.80 -1.62 19.83
N TYR A 165 8.96 -2.04 19.32
CA TYR A 165 10.24 -2.10 20.05
C TYR A 165 10.27 -3.00 21.29
N CYS A 166 9.26 -3.85 21.46
CA CYS A 166 9.25 -4.88 22.51
C CYS A 166 9.60 -6.25 21.92
N ARG A 167 10.17 -7.14 22.73
CA ARG A 167 10.24 -8.56 22.36
C ARG A 167 8.83 -9.11 22.29
N MET A 168 8.57 -10.02 21.36
CA MET A 168 7.30 -10.73 21.30
C MET A 168 7.05 -11.47 22.61
N THR A 169 5.90 -11.20 23.24
CA THR A 169 5.56 -11.72 24.55
C THR A 169 5.00 -13.15 24.46
N GLU A 170 5.06 -13.89 25.57
CA GLU A 170 4.42 -15.21 25.67
C GLU A 170 2.89 -15.14 25.50
N GLU A 171 2.28 -14.02 25.91
CA GLU A 171 0.85 -13.80 25.72
C GLU A 171 0.50 -13.68 24.23
N THR A 172 1.24 -12.85 23.48
CA THR A 172 1.05 -12.68 22.03
C THR A 172 1.36 -13.98 21.28
N TYR A 173 2.41 -14.71 21.70
CA TYR A 173 2.71 -16.02 21.14
C TYR A 173 1.57 -17.02 21.36
N ALA A 174 1.05 -17.13 22.59
CA ALA A 174 -0.05 -18.05 22.89
C ALA A 174 -1.30 -17.75 22.09
N TRP A 175 -1.65 -16.47 21.97
CA TRP A 175 -2.76 -16.03 21.12
C TRP A 175 -2.52 -16.41 19.65
N ALA A 176 -1.34 -16.12 19.10
CA ALA A 176 -1.00 -16.47 17.73
C ALA A 176 -1.04 -17.99 17.50
N ALA A 177 -0.53 -18.78 18.45
CA ALA A 177 -0.57 -20.25 18.37
C ALA A 177 -2.01 -20.80 18.37
N GLU A 178 -2.89 -20.25 19.22
CA GLU A 178 -4.31 -20.61 19.23
C GLU A 178 -4.97 -20.31 17.88
N ARG A 179 -4.76 -19.09 17.35
CA ARG A 179 -5.32 -18.68 16.05
C ARG A 179 -4.75 -19.51 14.89
N MET A 180 -3.46 -19.82 14.92
CA MET A 180 -2.79 -20.66 13.94
C MET A 180 -3.41 -22.07 13.88
N GLN A 181 -3.81 -22.64 15.02
CA GLN A 181 -4.44 -23.96 15.07
C GLN A 181 -5.79 -23.99 14.35
N THR A 182 -6.53 -22.88 14.31
CA THR A 182 -7.81 -22.77 13.60
C THR A 182 -7.66 -22.75 12.08
N CYS A 183 -6.45 -22.51 11.56
CA CYS A 183 -6.14 -22.49 10.15
C CYS A 183 -5.74 -23.88 9.63
N GLU A 184 -6.03 -24.14 8.37
CA GLU A 184 -5.67 -25.41 7.69
C GLU A 184 -4.18 -25.46 7.36
N LYS A 185 -3.59 -24.31 7.02
CA LYS A 185 -2.21 -24.18 6.55
C LYS A 185 -1.52 -23.00 7.22
N VAL A 186 -0.19 -23.11 7.32
CA VAL A 186 0.68 -22.03 7.79
C VAL A 186 1.71 -21.77 6.70
N ILE A 187 1.79 -20.52 6.24
CA ILE A 187 2.80 -20.10 5.26
C ILE A 187 3.87 -19.30 6.01
N PHE A 188 5.11 -19.77 5.93
CA PHE A 188 6.26 -18.98 6.33
C PHE A 188 6.79 -18.25 5.09
N ALA A 189 6.57 -16.94 5.03
CA ALA A 189 6.94 -16.11 3.90
C ALA A 189 8.41 -15.64 3.96
N GLY A 190 9.08 -15.91 5.07
CA GLY A 190 10.45 -15.49 5.33
C GLY A 190 10.52 -14.44 6.45
N ALA A 191 11.58 -14.47 7.19
CA ALA A 191 11.98 -13.47 8.16
C ALA A 191 13.44 -13.76 8.57
N GLU A 192 14.19 -12.72 8.89
CA GLU A 192 15.48 -12.89 9.55
C GLU A 192 15.26 -13.07 11.06
N ALA A 193 15.96 -14.07 11.63
CA ALA A 193 15.86 -14.33 13.06
C ALA A 193 16.60 -13.28 13.88
N GLY A 194 15.96 -12.79 14.93
CA GLY A 194 16.55 -11.85 15.86
C GLY A 194 15.91 -11.93 17.25
N ASP A 195 16.49 -11.22 18.19
CA ASP A 195 16.02 -11.23 19.59
C ASP A 195 14.57 -10.77 19.75
N MET A 196 14.08 -9.95 18.85
CA MET A 196 12.74 -9.37 18.93
C MET A 196 11.65 -10.32 18.46
N ASN A 197 11.95 -11.21 17.50
CA ASN A 197 10.96 -12.03 16.79
C ASN A 197 11.10 -13.54 17.02
N GLN A 198 11.73 -13.96 18.11
CA GLN A 198 11.90 -15.40 18.43
C GLN A 198 10.58 -16.17 18.45
N ALA A 199 9.50 -15.55 18.94
CA ALA A 199 8.18 -16.17 18.96
C ALA A 199 7.67 -16.53 17.55
N LEU A 200 8.04 -15.79 16.52
CA LEU A 200 7.70 -16.10 15.12
C LEU A 200 8.31 -17.45 14.68
N PHE A 201 9.57 -17.71 15.07
CA PHE A 201 10.27 -18.95 14.74
C PHE A 201 9.75 -20.13 15.56
N ARG A 202 9.35 -19.91 16.82
CA ARG A 202 8.65 -20.93 17.62
C ARG A 202 7.32 -21.32 16.96
N LEU A 203 6.53 -20.36 16.46
CA LEU A 203 5.31 -20.65 15.71
C LEU A 203 5.59 -21.42 14.42
N LYS A 204 6.69 -21.13 13.72
CA LYS A 204 7.13 -21.90 12.56
C LYS A 204 7.40 -23.37 12.94
N GLU A 205 8.17 -23.60 14.00
CA GLU A 205 8.44 -24.96 14.50
C GLU A 205 7.16 -25.71 14.91
N ASP A 206 6.22 -25.02 15.56
CA ASP A 206 4.95 -25.61 15.95
C ASP A 206 4.08 -25.96 14.74
N ALA A 207 4.09 -25.12 13.70
CA ALA A 207 3.43 -25.41 12.44
C ALA A 207 4.04 -26.61 11.71
N GLU A 208 5.36 -26.76 11.77
CA GLU A 208 6.07 -27.90 11.19
C GLU A 208 5.71 -29.19 11.94
N LYS A 209 5.74 -29.20 13.28
CA LYS A 209 5.32 -30.33 14.11
C LYS A 209 3.87 -30.73 13.86
N ALA A 210 3.00 -29.77 13.57
CA ALA A 210 1.59 -29.99 13.24
C ALA A 210 1.36 -30.44 11.78
N GLY A 211 2.40 -30.49 10.95
CA GLY A 211 2.30 -30.85 9.53
C GLY A 211 1.55 -29.83 8.67
N LYS A 212 1.46 -28.58 9.12
CA LYS A 212 0.72 -27.50 8.43
C LYS A 212 1.62 -26.52 7.69
N LEU A 213 2.94 -26.58 7.90
CA LEU A 213 3.89 -25.60 7.37
C LEU A 213 4.08 -25.72 5.87
N ILE A 214 4.04 -24.57 5.20
CA ILE A 214 4.45 -24.40 3.81
C ILE A 214 5.51 -23.28 3.79
N GLU A 215 6.71 -23.58 3.35
CA GLU A 215 7.72 -22.55 3.09
C GLU A 215 7.47 -21.89 1.74
N TYR A 216 7.32 -20.58 1.75
CA TYR A 216 7.16 -19.82 0.53
C TYR A 216 8.54 -19.48 -0.02
N GLN A 217 8.84 -19.98 -1.22
CA GLN A 217 10.05 -19.58 -1.94
C GLN A 217 9.68 -18.45 -2.91
N THR A 218 10.26 -17.28 -2.70
CA THR A 218 10.23 -16.19 -3.69
C THR A 218 10.90 -16.66 -4.97
N SER A 219 10.20 -16.56 -6.08
CA SER A 219 10.70 -16.91 -7.42
C SER A 219 11.69 -15.86 -7.93
#